data_4660cded633ec9ff9d6e8e92e74261cc
#
_entry.id   4660cded633ec9ff9d6e8e92e74261cc
#
_cell.length_a   1.000
_cell.length_b   1.000
_cell.length_c   1.000
_cell.angle_alpha   90.00
_cell.angle_beta   90.00
_cell.angle_gamma   90.00
#
_symmetry.space_group_name_H-M   'P 1'
#
loop_
_entity.id
_entity.type
_entity.pdbx_description
1 polymer ?
#
loop_
_entity_poly.entity_id
_entity_poly.type
_entity_poly.pdbx_seq_one_letter_code
_entity_poly.pdbx_strand_id
1 'polypeptide(L)'
;MLGQIEFEEFKPCKFTQRAASAWSAGMDGICGADYEPLLYIGKQLVNGTNYFFIAGQTLTTRIGEKHIVKLTINEKNNVYKLISVEKIF
;
A
#
# COMPACT_ATOMS: atom_id res chain seq x y z
N MET A 1 13.50 -12.85 11.52
CA MET A 1 13.35 -13.88 10.47
C MET A 1 12.87 -13.23 9.19
N LEU A 2 13.53 -13.52 8.07
CA LEU A 2 13.11 -13.02 6.78
C LEU A 2 11.75 -13.59 6.40
N GLY A 3 10.89 -12.78 5.78
CA GLY A 3 9.59 -13.22 5.30
C GLY A 3 8.47 -13.18 6.31
N GLN A 4 8.78 -12.97 7.58
CA GLN A 4 7.75 -12.84 8.60
C GLN A 4 7.12 -11.46 8.50
N ILE A 5 5.78 -11.41 8.53
CA ILE A 5 5.06 -10.14 8.52
C ILE A 5 5.13 -9.55 9.93
N GLU A 6 5.58 -8.30 10.01
CA GLU A 6 5.62 -7.55 11.25
C GLU A 6 4.47 -6.56 11.25
N PHE A 7 3.54 -6.74 12.19
CA PHE A 7 2.39 -5.85 12.31
C PHE A 7 2.77 -4.62 13.12
N GLU A 8 2.43 -3.47 12.58
CA GLU A 8 2.56 -2.22 13.28
C GLU A 8 1.36 -2.03 14.21
N GLU A 9 1.45 -1.07 15.12
CA GLU A 9 0.33 -0.73 15.99
C GLU A 9 -0.85 -0.25 15.15
N PHE A 10 -2.02 -0.83 15.37
CA PHE A 10 -3.21 -0.47 14.63
C PHE A 10 -3.75 0.88 15.11
N LYS A 11 -3.63 1.88 14.26
CA LYS A 11 -4.16 3.23 14.51
C LYS A 11 -4.98 3.67 13.32
N PRO A 12 -6.27 3.98 13.50
CA PRO A 12 -7.09 4.46 12.39
C PRO A 12 -6.49 5.73 11.79
N CYS A 13 -6.39 5.75 10.47
CA CYS A 13 -5.97 6.92 9.70
C CYS A 13 -4.59 7.48 10.05
N LYS A 14 -3.74 6.70 10.72
CA LYS A 14 -2.37 7.11 11.04
C LYS A 14 -1.37 6.09 10.53
N PHE A 15 -0.36 6.60 9.85
CA PHE A 15 0.76 5.80 9.38
C PHE A 15 2.02 6.17 10.14
N THR A 16 2.95 5.21 10.26
CA THR A 16 4.31 5.56 10.65
C THR A 16 4.92 6.43 9.56
N GLN A 17 5.99 7.15 9.89
CA GLN A 17 6.66 8.00 8.91
C GLN A 17 7.17 7.19 7.71
N ARG A 18 7.70 6.00 7.96
CA ARG A 18 8.16 5.10 6.88
C ARG A 18 7.03 4.62 6.01
N ALA A 19 5.90 4.26 6.60
CA ALA A 19 4.73 3.83 5.84
C ALA A 19 4.18 4.98 5.00
N ALA A 20 4.15 6.19 5.54
CA ALA A 20 3.70 7.37 4.79
C ALA A 20 4.63 7.64 3.59
N SER A 21 5.95 7.50 3.78
CA SER A 21 6.91 7.66 2.70
C SER A 21 6.75 6.58 1.64
N ALA A 22 6.54 5.34 2.05
CA ALA A 22 6.30 4.22 1.13
C ALA A 22 5.04 4.45 0.31
N TRP A 23 3.96 4.88 0.94
CA TRP A 23 2.71 5.20 0.24
C TRP A 23 2.92 6.29 -0.80
N SER A 24 3.48 7.42 -0.35
CA SER A 24 3.66 8.57 -1.23
C SER A 24 4.55 8.26 -2.44
N ALA A 25 5.68 7.59 -2.20
CA ALA A 25 6.62 7.27 -3.27
C ALA A 25 6.13 6.11 -4.14
N GLY A 26 5.52 5.08 -3.54
CA GLY A 26 5.05 3.90 -4.26
C GLY A 26 3.84 4.17 -5.11
N MET A 27 2.99 5.11 -4.71
CA MET A 27 1.78 5.46 -5.45
C MET A 27 1.98 6.59 -6.44
N ASP A 28 3.17 7.17 -6.47
CA ASP A 28 3.48 8.25 -7.40
C ASP A 28 3.38 7.73 -8.85
N GLY A 29 2.67 8.48 -9.69
CA GLY A 29 2.53 8.15 -11.10
C GLY A 29 1.57 7.02 -11.42
N ILE A 30 0.86 6.47 -10.44
CA ILE A 30 -0.14 5.44 -10.70
C ILE A 30 -1.34 6.06 -11.41
N CYS A 31 -1.74 5.46 -12.52
CA CYS A 31 -2.82 5.92 -13.38
C CYS A 31 -3.97 4.90 -13.41
N GLY A 32 -5.15 5.34 -13.85
CA GLY A 32 -6.32 4.47 -14.06
C GLY A 32 -7.20 4.28 -12.84
N ALA A 33 -6.75 4.69 -11.67
CA ALA A 33 -7.53 4.63 -10.45
C ALA A 33 -7.00 5.64 -9.43
N ASP A 34 -7.88 6.07 -8.54
CA ASP A 34 -7.50 6.84 -7.37
C ASP A 34 -7.50 5.91 -6.16
N TYR A 35 -6.51 6.08 -5.30
CA TYR A 35 -6.36 5.26 -4.09
C TYR A 35 -6.36 6.14 -2.86
N GLU A 36 -7.18 5.75 -1.89
CA GLU A 36 -7.21 6.40 -0.59
C GLU A 36 -6.74 5.40 0.47
N PRO A 37 -5.66 5.70 1.22
CA PRO A 37 -5.17 4.78 2.23
C PRO A 37 -6.16 4.72 3.40
N LEU A 38 -6.56 3.50 3.77
CA LEU A 38 -7.49 3.28 4.87
C LEU A 38 -6.78 2.72 6.09
N LEU A 39 -5.83 1.83 5.88
CA LEU A 39 -5.13 1.14 6.97
C LEU A 39 -3.74 0.72 6.51
N TYR A 40 -2.75 0.98 7.36
CA TYR A 40 -1.44 0.38 7.20
C TYR A 40 -1.40 -0.90 8.04
N ILE A 41 -1.13 -2.03 7.39
CA ILE A 41 -1.14 -3.34 8.05
C ILE A 41 0.21 -3.63 8.72
N GLY A 42 1.30 -3.45 8.00
CA GLY A 42 2.61 -3.82 8.48
C GLY A 42 3.60 -3.97 7.35
N LYS A 43 4.73 -4.57 7.66
CA LYS A 43 5.81 -4.74 6.69
C LYS A 43 6.35 -6.15 6.75
N GLN A 44 7.07 -6.53 5.69
CA GLN A 44 7.71 -7.83 5.58
C GLN A 44 9.11 -7.64 5.00
N LEU A 45 10.11 -8.15 5.68
CA LEU A 45 11.48 -8.14 5.18
C LEU A 45 11.65 -9.29 4.20
N VAL A 46 11.97 -8.93 2.98
CA VAL A 46 12.22 -9.87 1.89
C VAL A 46 13.49 -9.41 1.18
N ASN A 47 13.51 -9.37 -0.12
CA ASN A 47 14.56 -8.68 -0.86
C ASN A 47 14.15 -7.20 -0.91
N GLY A 48 14.58 -6.44 0.09
CA GLY A 48 14.06 -5.11 0.41
C GLY A 48 12.98 -5.22 1.48
N THR A 49 12.02 -4.32 1.48
CA THR A 49 10.92 -4.29 2.44
C THR A 49 9.60 -4.15 1.70
N ASN A 50 8.65 -5.05 1.98
CA ASN A 50 7.29 -4.91 1.49
C ASN A 50 6.44 -4.21 2.55
N TYR A 51 5.69 -3.19 2.13
CA TYR A 51 4.72 -2.49 2.96
C TYR A 51 3.33 -2.84 2.49
N PHE A 52 2.45 -3.18 3.44
CA PHE A 52 1.09 -3.62 3.13
C PHE A 52 0.07 -2.60 3.60
N PHE A 53 -0.84 -2.26 2.71
CA PHE A 53 -1.91 -1.29 2.98
C PHE A 53 -3.26 -1.85 2.56
N ILE A 54 -4.30 -1.42 3.27
CA ILE A 54 -5.67 -1.55 2.81
C ILE A 54 -6.08 -0.16 2.32
N ALA A 55 -6.65 -0.11 1.13
CA ALA A 55 -7.00 1.15 0.49
C ALA A 55 -8.35 1.07 -0.20
N GLY A 56 -9.00 2.21 -0.32
CA GLY A 56 -10.14 2.37 -1.19
C GLY A 56 -9.65 2.69 -2.60
N GLN A 57 -10.12 1.94 -3.58
CA GLN A 57 -9.80 2.16 -4.98
C GLN A 57 -11.05 2.71 -5.68
N THR A 58 -10.88 3.82 -6.39
CA THR A 58 -11.93 4.35 -7.26
C THR A 58 -11.39 4.33 -8.69
N LEU A 59 -12.00 3.52 -9.55
CA LEU A 59 -11.56 3.41 -10.93
C LEU A 59 -11.93 4.69 -11.68
N THR A 60 -11.03 5.16 -12.54
CA THR A 60 -11.28 6.34 -13.37
C THR A 60 -12.10 5.96 -14.60
N THR A 61 -13.28 5.42 -14.36
CA THR A 61 -14.24 5.05 -15.39
C THR A 61 -15.46 5.95 -15.28
N ARG A 62 -16.33 5.88 -16.27
CA ARG A 62 -17.55 6.68 -16.28
C ARG A 62 -18.43 6.43 -15.05
N ILE A 63 -18.45 5.21 -14.55
CA ILE A 63 -19.25 4.80 -13.39
C ILE A 63 -18.53 5.11 -12.07
N GLY A 64 -17.19 5.15 -12.07
CA GLY A 64 -16.40 5.36 -10.87
C GLY A 64 -16.51 4.20 -9.89
N GLU A 65 -16.36 2.95 -10.39
CA GLU A 65 -16.41 1.76 -9.55
C GLU A 65 -15.47 1.86 -8.38
N LYS A 66 -15.95 1.45 -7.22
CA LYS A 66 -15.15 1.46 -5.98
C LYS A 66 -14.92 0.05 -5.46
N HIS A 67 -13.72 -0.18 -5.00
CA HIS A 67 -13.32 -1.45 -4.39
C HIS A 67 -12.47 -1.21 -3.16
N ILE A 68 -12.44 -2.20 -2.28
CA ILE A 68 -11.44 -2.24 -1.22
C ILE A 68 -10.35 -3.19 -1.67
N VAL A 69 -9.11 -2.72 -1.61
CA VAL A 69 -7.98 -3.47 -2.14
C VAL A 69 -6.85 -3.55 -1.11
N LYS A 70 -6.05 -4.60 -1.23
CA LYS A 70 -4.79 -4.72 -0.51
C LYS A 70 -3.67 -4.33 -1.47
N LEU A 71 -2.85 -3.39 -1.06
CA LEU A 71 -1.71 -2.93 -1.84
C LEU A 71 -0.42 -3.40 -1.19
N THR A 72 0.52 -3.82 -2.01
CA THR A 72 1.87 -4.14 -1.56
C THR A 72 2.85 -3.22 -2.28
N ILE A 73 3.62 -2.46 -1.51
CA ILE A 73 4.65 -1.56 -2.03
C ILE A 73 6.00 -2.08 -1.57
N ASN A 74 6.88 -2.34 -2.52
CA ASN A 74 8.24 -2.81 -2.23
C ASN A 74 9.20 -1.63 -2.23
N GLU A 75 10.06 -1.58 -1.21
CA GLU A 75 11.17 -0.64 -1.13
C GLU A 75 12.48 -1.42 -1.21
N LYS A 76 13.37 -0.99 -2.07
CA LYS A 76 14.73 -1.53 -2.18
C LYS A 76 15.66 -0.39 -2.59
N ASN A 77 16.68 -0.12 -1.77
CA ASN A 77 17.65 0.94 -2.03
C ASN A 77 16.97 2.30 -2.27
N ASN A 78 15.97 2.62 -1.45
CA ASN A 78 15.17 3.84 -1.53
C ASN A 78 14.36 3.98 -2.82
N VAL A 79 14.15 2.87 -3.54
CA VAL A 79 13.26 2.83 -4.70
C VAL A 79 11.98 2.12 -4.29
N TYR A 80 10.84 2.79 -4.47
CA TYR A 80 9.53 2.29 -4.08
C TYR A 80 8.73 1.92 -5.31
N LYS A 81 8.13 0.72 -5.29
CA LYS A 81 7.29 0.24 -6.39
C LYS A 81 6.04 -0.42 -5.85
N LEU A 82 4.91 -0.08 -6.45
CA LEU A 82 3.67 -0.83 -6.23
C LEU A 82 3.78 -2.15 -6.98
N ILE A 83 3.83 -3.26 -6.25
CA ILE A 83 4.05 -4.57 -6.86
C ILE A 83 2.81 -5.45 -6.89
N SER A 84 1.78 -5.12 -6.12
CA SER A 84 0.57 -5.94 -6.07
C SER A 84 -0.64 -5.11 -5.67
N VAL A 85 -1.75 -5.37 -6.34
CA VAL A 85 -3.06 -4.84 -5.99
C VAL A 85 -4.02 -6.02 -5.97
N GLU A 86 -4.53 -6.36 -4.79
CA GLU A 86 -5.46 -7.46 -4.63
C GLU A 86 -6.82 -6.93 -4.21
N LYS A 87 -7.84 -7.21 -5.01
CA LYS A 87 -9.21 -6.84 -4.68
C LYS A 87 -9.71 -7.69 -3.52
N ILE A 88 -10.22 -7.03 -2.47
CA ILE A 88 -10.83 -7.69 -1.32
C ILE A 88 -12.35 -7.68 -1.46
N PHE A 89 -12.90 -6.51 -1.82
CA PHE A 89 -14.34 -6.36 -2.02
C PHE A 89 -14.67 -5.66 -3.33
#